data_6fd0d223cc343229a03d1ced29d2a88f
#
_entry.id   6fd0d223cc343229a03d1ced29d2a88f
#
_cell.length_a   1.000
_cell.length_b   1.000
_cell.length_c   1.000
_cell.angle_alpha   90.00
_cell.angle_beta   90.00
_cell.angle_gamma   90.00
#
_symmetry.space_group_name_H-M   'P 1'
#
loop_
_entity.id
_entity.type
_entity.pdbx_description
1 polymer ?
#
loop_
_entity_poly.entity_id
_entity_poly.type
_entity_poly.pdbx_seq_one_letter_code
_entity_poly.pdbx_strand_id
1 'polypeptide(L)'
;MSNTNIKKVRTSDLELKDRLVSIQRVTKVTKGGRTFSFSAIVVVGNENGVVGYGLGKASEVTAAIAKGVEDAKKNLVKIPIINGTIPHFQEYRFGGSQVIVRPAAPGTGVIAGGAMRAVFESVGSKNILAKSKGSSNPHNLVKATIGALTELRDAHTVAQARGISLSKVFNG
;
A
#
# COMPACT_ATOMS: atom_id res chain seq x y z
N MET A 1 -12.31 -18.33 -1.35
CA MET A 1 -12.64 -17.10 -2.10
C MET A 1 -12.93 -16.01 -1.07
N SER A 2 -11.94 -15.18 -0.75
CA SER A 2 -12.08 -14.12 0.26
C SER A 2 -12.77 -12.92 -0.39
N ASN A 3 -14.07 -12.75 -0.15
CA ASN A 3 -14.79 -11.52 -0.44
C ASN A 3 -14.31 -10.43 0.53
N THR A 4 -13.13 -9.88 0.29
CA THR A 4 -12.65 -8.71 1.00
C THR A 4 -13.45 -7.52 0.47
N ASN A 5 -14.36 -6.99 1.28
CA ASN A 5 -15.06 -5.73 1.01
C ASN A 5 -14.02 -4.60 0.99
N ILE A 6 -13.36 -4.43 -0.15
CA ILE A 6 -12.44 -3.34 -0.40
C ILE A 6 -13.25 -2.05 -0.42
N LYS A 7 -13.23 -1.29 0.68
CA LYS A 7 -13.88 0.02 0.76
C LYS A 7 -13.09 1.01 -0.10
N LYS A 8 -13.46 1.12 -1.38
CA LYS A 8 -12.95 2.19 -2.26
C LYS A 8 -13.46 3.54 -1.75
N VAL A 9 -12.56 4.48 -1.62
CA VAL A 9 -12.84 5.84 -1.12
C VAL A 9 -12.87 6.82 -2.29
N ARG A 10 -13.82 7.76 -2.29
CA ARG A 10 -13.88 8.83 -3.30
C ARG A 10 -12.89 9.95 -2.94
N THR A 11 -12.29 10.54 -3.95
CA THR A 11 -11.19 11.52 -3.86
C THR A 11 -11.61 12.94 -3.49
N SER A 12 -12.91 13.28 -3.55
CA SER A 12 -13.40 14.66 -3.58
C SER A 12 -13.01 15.55 -2.38
N ASP A 13 -12.67 14.97 -1.22
CA ASP A 13 -12.49 15.73 0.03
C ASP A 13 -11.20 15.34 0.81
N LEU A 14 -10.23 14.72 0.13
CA LEU A 14 -9.03 14.22 0.78
C LEU A 14 -7.79 15.00 0.36
N GLU A 15 -7.08 15.58 1.32
CA GLU A 15 -5.69 16.02 1.12
C GLU A 15 -4.81 14.78 0.90
N LEU A 16 -4.31 14.63 -0.31
CA LEU A 16 -3.49 13.49 -0.70
C LEU A 16 -2.06 13.92 -0.94
N LYS A 17 -1.12 13.25 -0.29
CA LYS A 17 0.32 13.38 -0.53
C LYS A 17 0.79 12.25 -1.43
N ASP A 18 1.61 12.56 -2.41
CA ASP A 18 2.21 11.59 -3.31
C ASP A 18 3.66 11.27 -2.90
N ARG A 19 4.04 10.01 -3.07
CA ARG A 19 5.40 9.51 -2.82
C ARG A 19 5.86 8.67 -3.99
N LEU A 20 6.93 9.09 -4.63
CA LEU A 20 7.59 8.30 -5.66
C LEU A 20 8.37 7.15 -5.01
N VAL A 21 8.02 5.91 -5.35
CA VAL A 21 8.69 4.72 -4.83
C VAL A 21 9.90 4.36 -5.70
N SER A 22 9.70 4.30 -7.00
CA SER A 22 10.74 3.96 -7.96
C SER A 22 10.41 4.50 -9.34
N ILE A 23 11.45 4.89 -10.06
CA ILE A 23 11.38 5.22 -11.48
C ILE A 23 12.44 4.44 -12.22
N GLN A 24 12.06 3.90 -13.38
CA GLN A 24 12.95 3.11 -14.22
C GLN A 24 12.83 3.53 -15.67
N ARG A 25 13.97 3.69 -16.34
CA ARG A 25 14.03 3.85 -17.79
C ARG A 25 13.82 2.50 -18.45
N VAL A 26 12.81 2.40 -19.29
CA VAL A 26 12.46 1.18 -20.04
C VAL A 26 12.62 1.42 -21.54
N THR A 27 12.89 0.37 -22.29
CA THR A 27 13.16 0.47 -23.73
C THR A 27 12.26 -0.50 -24.49
N LYS A 28 11.64 -0.01 -25.54
CA LYS A 28 10.97 -0.84 -26.56
C LYS A 28 11.84 -0.88 -27.81
N VAL A 29 12.21 -2.08 -28.25
CA VAL A 29 12.99 -2.28 -29.48
C VAL A 29 12.01 -2.49 -30.63
N THR A 30 12.19 -1.72 -31.69
CA THR A 30 11.42 -1.79 -32.96
C THR A 30 12.37 -1.96 -34.12
N LYS A 31 11.85 -2.24 -35.32
CA LYS A 31 12.66 -2.31 -36.56
C LYS A 31 13.47 -1.04 -36.85
N GLY A 32 13.01 0.12 -36.35
CA GLY A 32 13.68 1.42 -36.54
C GLY A 32 14.65 1.81 -35.42
N GLY A 33 14.82 0.96 -34.38
CA GLY A 33 15.73 1.24 -33.27
C GLY A 33 15.09 1.06 -31.90
N ARG A 34 15.68 1.76 -30.91
CA ARG A 34 15.27 1.70 -29.49
C ARG A 34 14.51 2.95 -29.09
N THR A 35 13.25 2.80 -28.68
CA THR A 35 12.44 3.88 -28.11
C THR A 35 12.47 3.81 -26.60
N PHE A 36 12.93 4.86 -25.95
CA PHE A 36 13.03 4.97 -24.49
C PHE A 36 11.75 5.55 -23.90
N SER A 37 11.40 5.08 -22.72
CA SER A 37 10.30 5.60 -21.90
C SER A 37 10.67 5.46 -20.44
N PHE A 38 9.93 6.14 -19.54
CA PHE A 38 10.07 6.02 -18.10
C PHE A 38 8.84 5.34 -17.54
N SER A 39 9.05 4.43 -16.58
CA SER A 39 8.01 3.80 -15.79
C SER A 39 8.18 4.23 -14.34
N ALA A 40 7.16 4.84 -13.76
CA ALA A 40 7.12 5.25 -12.38
C ALA A 40 6.09 4.45 -11.60
N ILE A 41 6.43 4.06 -10.35
CA ILE A 41 5.46 3.58 -9.37
C ILE A 41 5.33 4.63 -8.27
N VAL A 42 4.10 5.05 -8.03
CA VAL A 42 3.76 6.11 -7.08
C VAL A 42 2.76 5.56 -6.07
N VAL A 43 2.92 5.96 -4.83
CA VAL A 43 1.95 5.73 -3.76
C VAL A 43 1.36 7.07 -3.34
N VAL A 44 0.06 7.11 -3.16
CA VAL A 44 -0.69 8.30 -2.74
C VAL A 44 -1.47 7.97 -1.49
N GLY A 45 -1.46 8.85 -0.50
CA GLY A 45 -2.20 8.65 0.74
C GLY A 45 -2.46 9.95 1.49
N ASN A 46 -3.34 9.88 2.48
CA ASN A 46 -3.73 11.03 3.31
C ASN A 46 -3.12 11.00 4.72
N GLU A 47 -2.19 10.07 4.98
CA GLU A 47 -1.59 9.85 6.30
C GLU A 47 -2.64 9.56 7.41
N ASN A 48 -3.87 9.21 7.04
CA ASN A 48 -4.98 8.95 7.94
C ASN A 48 -5.79 7.70 7.54
N GLY A 49 -5.09 6.65 7.16
CA GLY A 49 -5.65 5.34 6.85
C GLY A 49 -6.15 5.17 5.41
N VAL A 50 -5.92 6.13 4.49
CA VAL A 50 -6.25 5.96 3.08
C VAL A 50 -4.98 5.94 2.26
N VAL A 51 -4.84 4.94 1.39
CA VAL A 51 -3.68 4.78 0.51
C VAL A 51 -4.11 4.17 -0.83
N GLY A 52 -3.39 4.52 -1.87
CA GLY A 52 -3.50 3.91 -3.19
C GLY A 52 -2.14 3.84 -3.86
N TYR A 53 -2.01 3.02 -4.87
CA TYR A 53 -0.83 2.98 -5.71
C TYR A 53 -1.23 3.09 -7.17
N GLY A 54 -0.33 3.66 -7.97
CA GLY A 54 -0.53 3.78 -9.40
C GLY A 54 0.78 3.60 -10.18
N LEU A 55 0.61 3.22 -11.42
CA LEU A 55 1.69 3.02 -12.38
C LEU A 55 1.55 4.02 -13.51
N GLY A 56 2.61 4.79 -13.75
CA GLY A 56 2.66 5.72 -14.86
C GLY A 56 3.78 5.36 -15.84
N LYS A 57 3.51 5.53 -17.13
CA LYS A 57 4.50 5.36 -18.19
C LYS A 57 4.39 6.50 -19.20
N ALA A 58 5.52 7.15 -19.48
CA ALA A 58 5.62 8.24 -20.45
C ALA A 58 7.04 8.37 -21.03
N SER A 59 7.20 9.20 -22.05
CA SER A 59 8.51 9.58 -22.61
C SER A 59 9.33 10.45 -21.65
N GLU A 60 8.66 11.22 -20.78
CA GLU A 60 9.25 12.09 -19.79
C GLU A 60 8.97 11.63 -18.36
N VAL A 61 9.90 11.92 -17.44
CA VAL A 61 9.81 11.53 -16.03
C VAL A 61 8.61 12.18 -15.33
N THR A 62 8.43 13.49 -15.50
CA THR A 62 7.34 14.26 -14.89
C THR A 62 5.97 13.76 -15.35
N ALA A 63 5.81 13.51 -16.65
CA ALA A 63 4.59 12.95 -17.22
C ALA A 63 4.31 11.52 -16.73
N ALA A 64 5.34 10.70 -16.52
CA ALA A 64 5.18 9.36 -15.96
C ALA A 64 4.71 9.41 -14.50
N ILE A 65 5.25 10.32 -13.69
CA ILE A 65 4.82 10.52 -12.30
C ILE A 65 3.36 11.02 -12.25
N ALA A 66 3.01 12.04 -13.02
CA ALA A 66 1.64 12.58 -13.06
C ALA A 66 0.60 11.49 -13.39
N LYS A 67 0.86 10.67 -14.42
CA LYS A 67 0.02 9.53 -14.76
C LYS A 67 -0.06 8.50 -13.63
N GLY A 68 1.05 8.25 -12.93
CA GLY A 68 1.07 7.37 -11.76
C GLY A 68 0.21 7.88 -10.62
N VAL A 69 0.24 9.18 -10.34
CA VAL A 69 -0.61 9.82 -9.33
C VAL A 69 -2.10 9.72 -9.69
N GLU A 70 -2.46 9.98 -10.96
CA GLU A 70 -3.84 9.84 -11.42
C GLU A 70 -4.36 8.41 -11.29
N ASP A 71 -3.53 7.41 -11.64
CA ASP A 71 -3.87 6.00 -11.50
C ASP A 71 -4.01 5.62 -10.01
N ALA A 72 -3.12 6.09 -9.15
CA ALA A 72 -3.19 5.85 -7.70
C ALA A 72 -4.48 6.41 -7.08
N LYS A 73 -4.92 7.59 -7.50
CA LYS A 73 -6.18 8.22 -7.04
C LYS A 73 -7.42 7.40 -7.37
N LYS A 74 -7.39 6.61 -8.44
CA LYS A 74 -8.50 5.71 -8.81
C LYS A 74 -8.57 4.45 -7.94
N ASN A 75 -7.46 4.08 -7.29
CA ASN A 75 -7.27 2.84 -6.56
C ASN A 75 -7.08 3.06 -5.05
N LEU A 76 -7.74 4.07 -4.48
CA LEU A 76 -7.67 4.36 -3.04
C LEU A 76 -8.43 3.32 -2.22
N VAL A 77 -7.78 2.86 -1.14
CA VAL A 77 -8.30 1.85 -0.20
C VAL A 77 -8.21 2.41 1.22
N LYS A 78 -9.23 2.13 2.04
CA LYS A 78 -9.22 2.47 3.46
C LYS A 78 -8.65 1.31 4.28
N ILE A 79 -7.69 1.59 5.13
CA ILE A 79 -6.94 0.67 5.98
C ILE A 79 -7.20 0.98 7.44
N PRO A 80 -7.49 -0.02 8.30
CA PRO A 80 -7.65 0.20 9.74
C PRO A 80 -6.29 0.46 10.40
N ILE A 81 -6.09 1.67 10.92
CA ILE A 81 -4.95 2.06 11.75
C ILE A 81 -5.47 2.36 13.15
N ILE A 82 -4.88 1.74 14.17
CA ILE A 82 -5.26 1.88 15.57
C ILE A 82 -4.02 2.35 16.34
N ASN A 83 -4.11 3.50 17.02
CA ASN A 83 -3.02 4.08 17.80
C ASN A 83 -1.68 4.21 17.02
N GLY A 84 -1.76 4.50 15.72
CA GLY A 84 -0.59 4.65 14.86
C GLY A 84 0.10 3.35 14.45
N THR A 85 -0.54 2.19 14.69
CA THR A 85 -0.06 0.87 14.26
C THR A 85 -1.18 0.05 13.62
N ILE A 86 -0.86 -1.12 13.10
CA ILE A 86 -1.82 -2.08 12.54
C ILE A 86 -2.45 -2.94 13.65
N PRO A 87 -3.71 -3.43 13.48
CA PRO A 87 -4.42 -4.20 14.51
C PRO A 87 -3.80 -5.55 14.83
N HIS A 88 -3.25 -6.26 13.84
CA HIS A 88 -2.68 -7.60 14.02
C HIS A 88 -1.60 -7.92 13.01
N PHE A 89 -0.88 -9.01 13.24
CA PHE A 89 0.03 -9.61 12.28
C PHE A 89 -0.69 -9.99 10.98
N GLN A 90 -0.04 -9.69 9.85
CA GLN A 90 -0.52 -10.11 8.53
C GLN A 90 0.64 -10.49 7.64
N GLU A 91 0.41 -11.47 6.78
CA GLU A 91 1.33 -11.90 5.75
C GLU A 91 0.58 -11.95 4.41
N TYR A 92 1.24 -11.48 3.36
CA TYR A 92 0.64 -11.48 2.02
C TYR A 92 1.70 -11.74 0.96
N ARG A 93 1.29 -12.44 -0.10
CA ARG A 93 2.15 -12.76 -1.23
C ARG A 93 1.57 -12.18 -2.52
N PHE A 94 2.41 -11.49 -3.28
CA PHE A 94 2.08 -11.04 -4.62
C PHE A 94 3.22 -11.36 -5.59
N GLY A 95 2.95 -12.19 -6.60
CA GLY A 95 3.98 -12.71 -7.50
C GLY A 95 5.09 -13.42 -6.74
N GLY A 96 6.34 -13.04 -6.98
CA GLY A 96 7.51 -13.58 -6.26
C GLY A 96 7.85 -12.88 -4.95
N SER A 97 7.11 -11.83 -4.55
CA SER A 97 7.34 -11.08 -3.31
C SER A 97 6.36 -11.51 -2.23
N GLN A 98 6.87 -11.71 -1.03
CA GLN A 98 6.12 -11.97 0.19
C GLN A 98 6.42 -10.88 1.19
N VAL A 99 5.40 -10.34 1.83
CA VAL A 99 5.50 -9.27 2.83
C VAL A 99 4.91 -9.75 4.14
N ILE A 100 5.65 -9.52 5.21
CA ILE A 100 5.24 -9.80 6.59
C ILE A 100 5.15 -8.46 7.31
N VAL A 101 4.01 -8.18 7.94
CA VAL A 101 3.79 -6.98 8.73
C VAL A 101 3.36 -7.34 10.15
N ARG A 102 3.93 -6.64 11.14
CA ARG A 102 3.64 -6.83 12.57
C ARG A 102 3.39 -5.50 13.23
N PRO A 103 2.42 -5.42 14.15
CA PRO A 103 2.25 -4.23 14.97
C PRO A 103 3.49 -4.02 15.85
N ALA A 104 3.77 -2.76 16.19
CA ALA A 104 4.89 -2.39 17.03
C ALA A 104 4.45 -1.42 18.13
N ALA A 105 5.20 -1.42 19.23
CA ALA A 105 4.96 -0.49 20.36
C ALA A 105 5.21 0.97 19.94
N PRO A 106 4.54 1.93 20.60
CA PRO A 106 4.80 3.34 20.37
C PRO A 106 6.28 3.68 20.57
N GLY A 107 6.85 4.48 19.65
CA GLY A 107 8.26 4.85 19.66
C GLY A 107 9.19 3.95 18.84
N THR A 108 8.71 2.81 18.32
CA THR A 108 9.49 1.92 17.46
C THR A 108 9.78 2.56 16.10
N GLY A 109 8.85 3.36 15.58
CA GLY A 109 8.94 3.92 14.24
C GLY A 109 8.59 2.93 13.13
N VAL A 110 8.79 3.34 11.89
CA VAL A 110 8.54 2.50 10.70
C VAL A 110 9.82 1.75 10.35
N ILE A 111 9.87 0.46 10.66
CA ILE A 111 10.97 -0.44 10.32
C ILE A 111 10.57 -1.29 9.12
N ALA A 112 10.91 -0.82 7.92
CA ALA A 112 10.54 -1.44 6.65
C ALA A 112 11.54 -1.11 5.54
N GLY A 113 11.58 -1.93 4.50
CA GLY A 113 12.30 -1.63 3.26
C GLY A 113 11.70 -0.43 2.52
N GLY A 114 12.49 0.28 1.70
CA GLY A 114 12.11 1.57 1.11
C GLY A 114 10.75 1.58 0.41
N ALA A 115 10.45 0.58 -0.42
CA ALA A 115 9.16 0.49 -1.11
C ALA A 115 7.97 0.30 -0.15
N MET A 116 8.15 -0.51 0.89
CA MET A 116 7.13 -0.73 1.92
C MET A 116 6.99 0.49 2.83
N ARG A 117 8.12 1.13 3.19
CA ARG A 117 8.13 2.34 4.02
C ARG A 117 7.30 3.46 3.40
N ALA A 118 7.44 3.69 2.08
CA ALA A 118 6.63 4.68 1.37
C ALA A 118 5.13 4.42 1.53
N VAL A 119 4.69 3.14 1.49
CA VAL A 119 3.29 2.76 1.70
C VAL A 119 2.85 3.05 3.14
N PHE A 120 3.63 2.62 4.16
CA PHE A 120 3.26 2.81 5.58
C PHE A 120 3.21 4.28 5.98
N GLU A 121 4.14 5.10 5.50
CA GLU A 121 4.14 6.54 5.74
C GLU A 121 2.95 7.22 5.06
N SER A 122 2.58 6.80 3.83
CA SER A 122 1.41 7.33 3.13
C SER A 122 0.08 6.93 3.79
N VAL A 123 0.03 5.77 4.45
CA VAL A 123 -1.11 5.34 5.27
C VAL A 123 -1.19 6.12 6.60
N GLY A 124 -0.07 6.63 7.09
CA GLY A 124 0.03 7.29 8.40
C GLY A 124 0.34 6.34 9.56
N SER A 125 0.89 5.16 9.26
CA SER A 125 1.39 4.26 10.32
C SER A 125 2.68 4.82 10.91
N LYS A 126 2.72 4.99 12.23
CA LYS A 126 3.88 5.53 12.96
C LYS A 126 4.78 4.43 13.51
N ASN A 127 4.21 3.27 13.85
CA ASN A 127 4.92 2.17 14.51
C ASN A 127 4.56 0.84 13.84
N ILE A 128 5.51 0.28 13.08
CA ILE A 128 5.29 -0.97 12.35
C ILE A 128 6.61 -1.67 12.08
N LEU A 129 6.59 -2.99 12.18
CA LEU A 129 7.68 -3.87 11.77
C LEU A 129 7.27 -4.59 10.50
N ALA A 130 8.06 -4.46 9.44
CA ALA A 130 7.79 -5.15 8.20
C ALA A 130 9.06 -5.71 7.56
N LYS A 131 8.93 -6.89 6.98
CA LYS A 131 10.00 -7.56 6.25
C LYS A 131 9.48 -8.12 4.94
N SER A 132 10.26 -7.94 3.89
CA SER A 132 10.03 -8.59 2.60
C SER A 132 10.88 -9.86 2.48
N LYS A 133 10.32 -10.87 1.83
CA LYS A 133 10.99 -12.10 1.43
C LYS A 133 10.78 -12.34 -0.06
N GLY A 134 11.70 -13.07 -0.69
CA GLY A 134 11.64 -13.37 -2.12
C GLY A 134 12.07 -12.19 -2.98
N SER A 135 11.29 -11.86 -3.99
CA SER A 135 11.63 -10.80 -4.94
C SER A 135 11.59 -9.41 -4.32
N SER A 136 12.64 -8.61 -4.57
CA SER A 136 12.71 -7.20 -4.15
C SER A 136 12.19 -6.21 -5.19
N ASN A 137 11.47 -6.68 -6.22
CA ASN A 137 10.90 -5.79 -7.22
C ASN A 137 9.91 -4.80 -6.57
N PRO A 138 10.14 -3.46 -6.69
CA PRO A 138 9.31 -2.45 -6.06
C PRO A 138 7.82 -2.55 -6.43
N HIS A 139 7.51 -2.91 -7.67
CA HIS A 139 6.13 -3.10 -8.14
C HIS A 139 5.41 -4.22 -7.37
N ASN A 140 6.08 -5.35 -7.17
CA ASN A 140 5.51 -6.46 -6.43
C ASN A 140 5.41 -6.16 -4.93
N LEU A 141 6.43 -5.51 -4.36
CA LEU A 141 6.46 -5.14 -2.94
C LEU A 141 5.33 -4.17 -2.58
N VAL A 142 5.11 -3.12 -3.36
CA VAL A 142 4.01 -2.17 -3.12
C VAL A 142 2.67 -2.88 -3.18
N LYS A 143 2.43 -3.72 -4.21
CA LYS A 143 1.19 -4.49 -4.34
C LYS A 143 0.99 -5.47 -3.19
N ALA A 144 2.04 -6.19 -2.80
CA ALA A 144 1.99 -7.11 -1.68
C ALA A 144 1.73 -6.40 -0.35
N THR A 145 2.35 -5.22 -0.13
CA THR A 145 2.15 -4.43 1.09
C THR A 145 0.71 -3.92 1.19
N ILE A 146 0.17 -3.35 0.10
CA ILE A 146 -1.22 -2.88 0.09
C ILE A 146 -2.19 -4.06 0.21
N GLY A 147 -1.91 -5.21 -0.41
CA GLY A 147 -2.67 -6.44 -0.22
C GLY A 147 -2.70 -6.88 1.25
N ALA A 148 -1.54 -6.92 1.92
CA ALA A 148 -1.45 -7.24 3.34
C ALA A 148 -2.28 -6.28 4.21
N LEU A 149 -2.21 -4.98 3.93
CA LEU A 149 -2.96 -3.97 4.67
C LEU A 149 -4.48 -4.05 4.43
N THR A 150 -4.89 -4.41 3.23
CA THR A 150 -6.32 -4.55 2.86
C THR A 150 -6.98 -5.75 3.55
N GLU A 151 -6.22 -6.81 3.84
CA GLU A 151 -6.70 -7.98 4.55
C GLU A 151 -6.79 -7.79 6.08
N LEU A 152 -6.29 -6.68 6.60
CA LEU A 152 -6.40 -6.37 8.03
C LEU A 152 -7.86 -6.23 8.46
N ARG A 153 -8.18 -6.81 9.61
CA ARG A 153 -9.50 -6.76 10.22
C ARG A 153 -9.42 -6.03 11.55
N ASP A 154 -10.24 -5.03 11.73
CA ASP A 154 -10.41 -4.37 13.02
C ASP A 154 -11.40 -5.16 13.91
N ALA A 155 -11.36 -4.91 15.21
CA ALA A 155 -12.23 -5.58 16.17
C ALA A 155 -13.72 -5.36 15.88
N HIS A 156 -14.08 -4.20 15.35
CA HIS A 156 -15.47 -3.91 14.95
C HIS A 156 -15.94 -4.80 13.80
N THR A 157 -15.11 -4.96 12.77
CA THR A 157 -15.41 -5.84 11.64
C THR A 157 -15.56 -7.30 12.09
N VAL A 158 -14.72 -7.75 13.03
CA VAL A 158 -14.80 -9.10 13.59
C VAL A 158 -16.06 -9.28 14.44
N ALA A 159 -16.39 -8.31 15.31
CA ALA A 159 -17.61 -8.32 16.12
C ALA A 159 -18.85 -8.40 15.25
N GLN A 160 -18.95 -7.57 14.23
CA GLN A 160 -20.05 -7.54 13.28
C GLN A 160 -20.19 -8.85 12.50
N ALA A 161 -19.06 -9.41 12.02
CA ALA A 161 -19.08 -10.66 11.27
C ALA A 161 -19.48 -11.88 12.12
N ARG A 162 -19.20 -11.86 13.43
CA ARG A 162 -19.54 -12.92 14.38
C ARG A 162 -20.90 -12.69 15.09
N GLY A 163 -21.51 -11.51 14.96
CA GLY A 163 -22.74 -11.14 15.66
C GLY A 163 -22.60 -11.05 17.19
N ILE A 164 -21.39 -10.69 17.69
CA ILE A 164 -21.07 -10.59 19.13
C ILE A 164 -20.71 -9.16 19.52
N SER A 165 -20.77 -8.86 20.81
CA SER A 165 -20.36 -7.56 21.33
C SER A 165 -18.85 -7.36 21.22
N LEU A 166 -18.42 -6.09 21.14
CA LEU A 166 -17.00 -5.75 21.07
C LEU A 166 -16.20 -6.26 22.28
N SER A 167 -16.80 -6.22 23.47
CA SER A 167 -16.19 -6.74 24.71
C SER A 167 -15.89 -8.25 24.63
N LYS A 168 -16.78 -9.02 23.98
CA LYS A 168 -16.55 -10.45 23.73
C LYS A 168 -15.43 -10.74 22.72
N VAL A 169 -15.10 -9.80 21.83
CA VAL A 169 -13.95 -9.99 20.92
C VAL A 169 -12.62 -9.93 21.66
N PHE A 170 -12.53 -9.12 22.74
CA PHE A 170 -11.30 -8.94 23.52
C PHE A 170 -11.18 -9.90 24.71
N ASN A 171 -12.30 -10.29 25.32
CA ASN A 171 -12.31 -11.04 26.58
C ASN A 171 -12.71 -12.52 26.41
N GLY A 172 -13.11 -12.95 25.21
CA GLY A 172 -13.57 -14.30 24.93
C GLY A 172 -15.07 -14.50 25.17
#